data_50ee06b6d56ca070803dee12e19d2df7
#
_entry.id   50ee06b6d56ca070803dee12e19d2df7
#
_cell.length_a   1.000
_cell.length_b   1.000
_cell.length_c   1.000
_cell.angle_alpha   90.00
_cell.angle_beta   90.00
_cell.angle_gamma   90.00
#
_symmetry.space_group_name_H-M   'P 1'
#
loop_
_entity.id
_entity.type
_entity.pdbx_description
1 polymer ?
#
loop_
_entity_poly.entity_id
_entity_poly.type
_entity_poly.pdbx_seq_one_letter_code
_entity_poly.pdbx_strand_id
1 'polypeptide(L)'
;MKYYDWNEDKNQWLKKERNISFEIIINCLDEEKLLDKIIHPNSERYPNQYIFVVEYENYAYLVPFVEDEEKVFLKTIIPSRKATEKYLRR
;
A
#
# COMPACT_ATOMS: atom_id res chain seq x y z
N MET A 1 15.96 -10.56 -5.48
CA MET A 1 14.80 -9.79 -5.94
C MET A 1 13.55 -10.25 -5.24
N LYS A 2 12.81 -9.35 -4.62
CA LYS A 2 11.59 -9.72 -3.88
C LYS A 2 10.38 -9.68 -4.79
N TYR A 3 9.40 -10.54 -4.51
CA TYR A 3 8.15 -10.52 -5.24
C TYR A 3 7.01 -10.01 -4.33
N TYR A 4 5.94 -9.54 -4.96
CA TYR A 4 4.75 -9.09 -4.24
C TYR A 4 3.78 -10.25 -4.08
N ASP A 5 3.12 -10.29 -2.92
CA ASP A 5 2.12 -11.29 -2.61
C ASP A 5 0.97 -10.65 -1.83
N TRP A 6 -0.17 -11.28 -1.80
CA TRP A 6 -1.36 -10.80 -1.08
C TRP A 6 -2.35 -11.94 -0.93
N ASN A 7 -3.37 -11.70 -0.11
CA ASN A 7 -4.49 -12.62 0.03
C ASN A 7 -5.50 -12.37 -1.09
N GLU A 8 -5.80 -13.38 -1.89
CA GLU A 8 -6.67 -13.20 -3.05
C GLU A 8 -8.11 -12.90 -2.65
N ASP A 9 -8.62 -13.46 -1.55
CA ASP A 9 -9.95 -13.15 -1.05
C ASP A 9 -10.04 -11.67 -0.68
N LYS A 10 -9.00 -11.13 -0.06
CA LYS A 10 -8.94 -9.70 0.27
C LYS A 10 -8.92 -8.86 -1.01
N ASN A 11 -8.18 -9.31 -2.01
CA ASN A 11 -8.09 -8.61 -3.29
C ASN A 11 -9.46 -8.52 -3.98
N GLN A 12 -10.21 -9.63 -3.97
CA GLN A 12 -11.56 -9.64 -4.54
C GLN A 12 -12.49 -8.71 -3.76
N TRP A 13 -12.38 -8.70 -2.44
CA TRP A 13 -13.16 -7.80 -1.60
C TRP A 13 -12.87 -6.33 -1.93
N LEU A 14 -11.57 -5.99 -2.10
CA LEU A 14 -11.17 -4.63 -2.45
C LEU A 14 -11.72 -4.19 -3.80
N LYS A 15 -11.71 -5.09 -4.79
CA LYS A 15 -12.28 -4.79 -6.11
C LYS A 15 -13.75 -4.47 -6.02
N LYS A 16 -14.46 -5.25 -5.22
CA LYS A 16 -15.90 -5.10 -5.07
C LYS A 16 -16.28 -3.88 -4.23
N GLU A 17 -15.62 -3.69 -3.09
CA GLU A 17 -16.03 -2.69 -2.11
C GLU A 17 -15.38 -1.32 -2.30
N ARG A 18 -14.16 -1.29 -2.86
CA ARG A 18 -13.38 -0.05 -2.97
C ARG A 18 -12.96 0.27 -4.40
N ASN A 19 -13.29 -0.59 -5.33
CA ASN A 19 -12.93 -0.42 -6.75
C ASN A 19 -11.43 -0.23 -6.96
N ILE A 20 -10.63 -0.94 -6.19
CA ILE A 20 -9.18 -0.92 -6.29
C ILE A 20 -8.65 -2.33 -6.04
N SER A 21 -7.45 -2.63 -6.51
CA SER A 21 -6.86 -3.97 -6.35
C SER A 21 -5.37 -3.87 -6.06
N PHE A 22 -4.79 -4.96 -5.57
CA PHE A 22 -3.34 -5.01 -5.36
C PHE A 22 -2.58 -4.93 -6.69
N GLU A 23 -3.14 -5.44 -7.78
CA GLU A 23 -2.53 -5.30 -9.10
C GLU A 23 -2.40 -3.84 -9.51
N ILE A 24 -3.42 -3.04 -9.20
CA ILE A 24 -3.38 -1.59 -9.44
C ILE A 24 -2.25 -0.94 -8.64
N ILE A 25 -2.09 -1.33 -7.38
CA ILE A 25 -1.03 -0.80 -6.53
C ILE A 25 0.35 -1.13 -7.11
N ILE A 26 0.55 -2.36 -7.57
CA ILE A 26 1.82 -2.76 -8.18
C ILE A 26 2.12 -1.92 -9.43
N ASN A 27 1.11 -1.69 -10.27
CA ASN A 27 1.28 -0.81 -11.42
C ASN A 27 1.67 0.61 -10.99
N CYS A 28 1.05 1.13 -9.93
CA CYS A 28 1.39 2.44 -9.41
C CYS A 28 2.85 2.50 -8.93
N LEU A 29 3.32 1.45 -8.28
CA LEU A 29 4.71 1.38 -7.82
C LEU A 29 5.66 1.35 -9.02
N ASP A 30 5.32 0.60 -10.07
CA ASP A 30 6.13 0.55 -11.29
C ASP A 30 6.15 1.87 -12.04
N GLU A 31 5.09 2.67 -11.93
CA GLU A 31 4.98 3.97 -12.57
C GLU A 31 5.50 5.11 -11.71
N GLU A 32 6.22 4.78 -10.64
CA GLU A 32 6.80 5.77 -9.72
C GLU A 32 5.75 6.64 -9.03
N LYS A 33 4.61 6.06 -8.71
CA LYS A 33 3.56 6.75 -7.97
C LYS A 33 3.67 6.56 -6.46
N LEU A 34 4.79 6.05 -5.99
CA LEU A 34 5.07 5.92 -4.56
C LEU A 34 5.39 7.29 -3.98
N LEU A 35 4.57 7.74 -3.03
CA LEU A 35 4.74 9.04 -2.39
C LEU A 35 5.63 8.95 -1.17
N ASP A 36 5.56 7.84 -0.44
CA ASP A 36 6.36 7.65 0.76
C ASP A 36 6.33 6.17 1.18
N LYS A 37 7.31 5.79 1.99
CA LYS A 37 7.38 4.48 2.63
C LYS A 37 7.60 4.73 4.12
N ILE A 38 6.65 4.33 4.94
CA ILE A 38 6.63 4.65 6.37
C ILE A 38 6.85 3.37 7.18
N ILE A 39 7.65 3.49 8.26
CA ILE A 39 7.80 2.41 9.23
C ILE A 39 6.54 2.38 10.08
N HIS A 40 6.06 1.17 10.42
CA HIS A 40 4.88 1.03 11.27
C HIS A 40 5.07 1.84 12.56
N PRO A 41 4.05 2.59 13.02
CA PRO A 41 4.20 3.44 14.21
C PRO A 41 4.65 2.68 15.47
N ASN A 42 4.33 1.40 15.58
CA ASN A 42 4.78 0.55 16.69
C ASN A 42 5.73 -0.52 16.16
N SER A 43 6.94 -0.11 15.78
CA SER A 43 7.91 -1.00 15.15
C SER A 43 8.48 -2.05 16.11
N GLU A 44 8.41 -1.81 17.41
CA GLU A 44 8.87 -2.80 18.41
C GLU A 44 7.96 -4.02 18.43
N ARG A 45 6.63 -3.80 18.40
CA ARG A 45 5.63 -4.86 18.41
C ARG A 45 5.44 -5.47 17.03
N TYR A 46 5.60 -4.66 15.98
CA TYR A 46 5.37 -5.06 14.60
C TYR A 46 6.63 -4.84 13.77
N PRO A 47 7.71 -5.63 14.04
CA PRO A 47 8.92 -5.51 13.23
C PRO A 47 8.66 -5.93 11.80
N ASN A 48 9.39 -5.33 10.87
CA ASN A 48 9.28 -5.61 9.43
C ASN A 48 7.93 -5.22 8.82
N GLN A 49 7.13 -4.41 9.52
CA GLN A 49 5.89 -3.88 8.98
C GLN A 49 6.06 -2.42 8.59
N TYR A 50 5.59 -2.11 7.39
CA TYR A 50 5.74 -0.80 6.78
C TYR A 50 4.43 -0.41 6.09
N ILE A 51 4.37 0.82 5.62
CA ILE A 51 3.21 1.32 4.89
C ILE A 51 3.71 2.06 3.66
N PHE A 52 3.27 1.64 2.47
CA PHE A 52 3.46 2.44 1.26
C PHE A 52 2.36 3.50 1.21
N VAL A 53 2.73 4.72 0.86
CA VAL A 53 1.77 5.77 0.51
C VAL A 53 1.83 5.91 -1.00
N VAL A 54 0.73 5.60 -1.67
CA VAL A 54 0.69 5.48 -3.13
C VAL A 54 -0.37 6.41 -3.71
N GLU A 55 -0.06 7.07 -4.80
CA GLU A 55 -1.03 7.88 -5.53
C GLU A 55 -1.74 7.04 -6.59
N TYR A 56 -3.07 7.09 -6.57
CA TYR A 56 -3.90 6.50 -7.62
C TYR A 56 -5.11 7.41 -7.85
N GLU A 57 -5.32 7.80 -9.09
CA GLU A 57 -6.42 8.70 -9.48
C GLU A 57 -6.48 9.96 -8.62
N ASN A 58 -5.33 10.58 -8.40
CA ASN A 58 -5.19 11.84 -7.67
C ASN A 58 -5.58 11.74 -6.19
N TYR A 59 -5.53 10.54 -5.64
CA TYR A 59 -5.82 10.31 -4.24
C TYR A 59 -4.74 9.43 -3.62
N ALA A 60 -4.44 9.63 -2.34
CA ALA A 60 -3.41 8.84 -1.65
C ALA A 60 -4.03 7.65 -0.94
N TYR A 61 -3.40 6.50 -1.11
CA TYR A 61 -3.80 5.25 -0.48
C TYR A 61 -2.67 4.72 0.38
N LEU A 62 -3.03 4.19 1.55
CA LEU A 62 -2.08 3.54 2.44
C LEU A 62 -2.13 2.05 2.18
N VAL A 63 -0.97 1.45 1.97
CA VAL A 63 -0.86 0.01 1.70
C VAL A 63 0.08 -0.60 2.73
N PRO A 64 -0.45 -1.04 3.88
CA PRO A 64 0.35 -1.74 4.87
C PRO A 64 0.90 -3.04 4.32
N PHE A 65 2.15 -3.34 4.63
CA PHE A 65 2.77 -4.57 4.15
C PHE A 65 3.78 -5.09 5.17
N VAL A 66 4.09 -6.38 5.04
CA VAL A 66 5.13 -7.05 5.80
C VAL A 66 6.20 -7.48 4.81
N GLU A 67 7.45 -7.23 5.13
CA GLU A 67 8.55 -7.54 4.23
C GLU A 67 9.50 -8.54 4.89
N ASP A 68 9.89 -9.58 4.15
CA ASP A 68 10.94 -10.49 4.56
C ASP A 68 12.01 -10.57 3.45
N GLU A 69 12.89 -11.56 3.50
CA GLU A 69 13.98 -11.67 2.53
C GLU A 69 13.52 -12.00 1.12
N GLU A 70 12.36 -12.63 0.99
CA GLU A 70 11.87 -13.11 -0.30
C GLU A 70 10.72 -12.30 -0.87
N LYS A 71 9.86 -11.76 -0.01
CA LYS A 71 8.62 -11.13 -0.50
C LYS A 71 8.18 -9.92 0.29
N VAL A 72 7.34 -9.15 -0.37
CA VAL A 72 6.60 -8.03 0.19
C VAL A 72 5.13 -8.45 0.20
N PHE A 73 4.57 -8.72 1.38
CA PHE A 73 3.19 -9.15 1.50
C PHE A 73 2.29 -7.95 1.78
N LEU A 74 1.48 -7.59 0.78
CA LEU A 74 0.56 -6.45 0.87
C LEU A 74 -0.68 -6.88 1.65
N LYS A 75 -1.00 -6.19 2.74
CA LYS A 75 -2.06 -6.61 3.65
C LYS A 75 -3.44 -6.06 3.27
N THR A 76 -3.51 -4.78 2.91
CA THR A 76 -4.77 -4.14 2.55
C THR A 76 -4.46 -2.83 1.82
N ILE A 77 -5.53 -2.15 1.38
CA ILE A 77 -5.43 -0.84 0.73
C ILE A 77 -6.45 0.06 1.40
N ILE A 78 -6.00 1.18 1.96
CA ILE A 78 -6.85 2.09 2.72
C ILE A 78 -6.79 3.48 2.10
N PRO A 79 -7.91 4.05 1.63
CA PRO A 79 -7.89 5.44 1.15
C PRO A 79 -7.62 6.37 2.33
N SER A 80 -6.79 7.37 2.14
CA SER A 80 -6.42 8.30 3.21
C SER A 80 -6.57 9.74 2.77
N ARG A 81 -7.56 10.41 3.32
CA ARG A 81 -7.76 11.83 3.10
C ARG A 81 -6.60 12.64 3.65
N LYS A 82 -6.13 12.28 4.82
CA LYS A 82 -5.03 12.98 5.49
C LYS A 82 -3.74 12.88 4.67
N ALA A 83 -3.43 11.71 4.15
CA ALA A 83 -2.26 11.53 3.29
C ALA A 83 -2.42 12.28 1.97
N THR A 84 -3.63 12.30 1.41
CA THR A 84 -3.90 13.05 0.19
C THR A 84 -3.61 14.55 0.40
N GLU A 85 -4.05 15.10 1.50
CA GLU A 85 -3.79 16.52 1.81
C GLU A 85 -2.32 16.76 2.05
N LYS A 86 -1.64 15.84 2.72
CA LYS A 86 -0.21 15.99 3.03
C LYS A 86 0.68 15.92 1.80
N TYR A 87 0.42 14.97 0.90
CA TYR A 87 1.33 14.67 -0.20
C TYR A 87 0.90 15.23 -1.55
N LEU A 88 -0.38 15.42 -1.78
CA LEU A 88 -0.91 15.82 -3.08
C LEU A 88 -1.51 17.22 -3.11
N ARG A 89 -1.90 17.75 -1.98
CA ARG A 89 -2.53 19.08 -1.89
C ARG A 89 -1.75 19.98 -0.96
N ARG A 90 -0.81 20.67 -1.52
CA ARG A 90 0.01 21.61 -0.75
C ARG A 90 -0.41 23.04 -0.98
#